data_26c84a0319947c2f5a6c3b719b5e3b0c
#
_entry.id   26c84a0319947c2f5a6c3b719b5e3b0c
#
_cell.length_a   1.000
_cell.length_b   1.000
_cell.length_c   1.000
_cell.angle_alpha   90.00
_cell.angle_beta   90.00
_cell.angle_gamma   90.00
#
_symmetry.space_group_name_H-M   'P 1'
#
loop_
_entity.id
_entity.type
_entity.pdbx_description
1 polymer ?
#
loop_
_entity_poly.entity_id
_entity_poly.type
_entity_poly.pdbx_seq_one_letter_code
_entity_poly.pdbx_strand_id
1 'polypeptide(L)'
;MNKLILSFALIFGTSVLINSVNAQIQKGPKIEFNKEVHDYGNIKYGGEPNCTFEFKNTGNEPLIITNAKGSCGCTVPDWPKEPIAPGATGVIKVKYDTNRPGPINKSVTISTNVTTGKDAEGNNTYQDTVIRIKGEVGPAPESGTPLNNTGAPTNN
;
A
#
# COMPACT_ATOMS: atom_id res chain seq x y z
N MET A 1 -41.95 61.56 49.05
CA MET A 1 -40.74 60.76 49.42
C MET A 1 -40.84 59.40 48.74
N ASN A 2 -40.31 59.34 47.54
CA ASN A 2 -40.47 58.18 46.69
C ASN A 2 -39.13 57.39 46.57
N LYS A 3 -39.13 56.17 47.04
CA LYS A 3 -37.96 55.27 46.88
C LYS A 3 -38.10 54.55 45.60
N LEU A 4 -37.29 54.89 44.57
CA LEU A 4 -37.08 54.12 43.33
C LEU A 4 -36.20 52.96 43.66
N ILE A 5 -36.73 51.77 43.48
CA ILE A 5 -35.96 50.50 43.48
C ILE A 5 -35.59 50.20 42.06
N LEU A 6 -34.31 50.42 41.72
CA LEU A 6 -33.74 49.93 40.44
C LEU A 6 -33.45 48.43 40.55
N SER A 7 -34.24 47.64 39.85
CA SER A 7 -34.00 46.19 39.67
C SER A 7 -33.01 46.02 38.53
N PHE A 8 -31.78 45.67 38.88
CA PHE A 8 -30.71 45.32 37.88
C PHE A 8 -30.84 43.86 37.52
N ALA A 9 -31.51 43.59 36.41
CA ALA A 9 -31.55 42.23 35.86
C ALA A 9 -30.22 41.92 35.17
N LEU A 10 -29.42 41.07 35.81
CA LEU A 10 -28.17 40.53 35.25
C LEU A 10 -28.54 39.43 34.28
N ILE A 11 -28.57 39.74 32.98
CA ILE A 11 -28.70 38.76 31.93
C ILE A 11 -27.33 38.12 31.71
N PHE A 12 -27.14 36.91 32.27
CA PHE A 12 -25.99 36.07 31.97
C PHE A 12 -26.18 35.47 30.57
N GLY A 13 -25.65 36.16 29.57
CA GLY A 13 -25.54 35.61 28.22
C GLY A 13 -24.48 34.53 28.18
N THR A 14 -24.89 33.25 28.24
CA THR A 14 -24.02 32.13 27.92
C THR A 14 -23.74 32.12 26.41
N SER A 15 -22.63 32.73 26.05
CA SER A 15 -22.10 32.66 24.67
C SER A 15 -21.62 31.23 24.40
N VAL A 16 -22.48 30.42 23.78
CA VAL A 16 -22.09 29.11 23.26
C VAL A 16 -21.18 29.36 22.06
N LEU A 17 -19.87 29.28 22.29
CA LEU A 17 -18.89 29.25 21.21
C LEU A 17 -19.07 27.94 20.44
N ILE A 18 -19.84 27.97 19.36
CA ILE A 18 -19.90 26.93 18.38
C ILE A 18 -18.54 26.93 17.67
N ASN A 19 -17.60 26.12 18.17
CA ASN A 19 -16.40 25.81 17.42
C ASN A 19 -16.82 25.02 16.18
N SER A 20 -17.06 25.73 15.08
CA SER A 20 -17.14 25.10 13.77
C SER A 20 -15.78 24.48 13.49
N VAL A 21 -15.66 23.18 13.75
CA VAL A 21 -14.56 22.37 13.24
C VAL A 21 -14.72 22.39 11.71
N ASN A 22 -14.06 23.34 11.07
CA ASN A 22 -13.81 23.29 9.64
C ASN A 22 -12.93 22.07 9.42
N ALA A 23 -13.55 20.91 9.26
CA ALA A 23 -12.91 19.77 8.63
C ALA A 23 -12.58 20.26 7.22
N GLN A 24 -11.36 20.71 7.02
CA GLN A 24 -10.82 20.99 5.69
C GLN A 24 -10.89 19.66 4.95
N ILE A 25 -11.90 19.54 4.10
CA ILE A 25 -11.98 18.44 3.14
C ILE A 25 -10.73 18.61 2.28
N GLN A 26 -9.72 17.79 2.53
CA GLN A 26 -8.48 17.81 1.80
C GLN A 26 -8.82 17.42 0.37
N LYS A 27 -8.81 18.42 -0.51
CA LYS A 27 -9.20 18.30 -1.90
C LYS A 27 -8.08 17.56 -2.63
N GLY A 28 -8.42 16.48 -3.31
CA GLY A 28 -7.45 15.70 -4.09
C GLY A 28 -7.75 14.19 -4.08
N PRO A 29 -6.98 13.43 -4.85
CA PRO A 29 -7.03 11.98 -4.80
C PRO A 29 -6.42 11.47 -3.49
N LYS A 30 -6.87 10.29 -3.04
CA LYS A 30 -6.31 9.59 -1.88
C LYS A 30 -6.34 8.10 -2.11
N ILE A 31 -5.21 7.44 -1.91
CA ILE A 31 -5.12 5.98 -2.00
C ILE A 31 -5.16 5.36 -0.60
N GLU A 32 -5.97 4.33 -0.44
CA GLU A 32 -6.07 3.55 0.79
C GLU A 32 -6.12 2.07 0.45
N PHE A 33 -5.19 1.29 1.00
CA PHE A 33 -5.09 -0.14 0.80
C PHE A 33 -5.85 -0.92 1.86
N ASN A 34 -6.56 -1.98 1.46
CA ASN A 34 -7.18 -2.91 2.41
C ASN A 34 -6.12 -3.64 3.25
N LYS A 35 -4.98 -3.93 2.64
CA LYS A 35 -3.77 -4.47 3.29
C LYS A 35 -2.53 -3.98 2.55
N GLU A 36 -1.46 -3.71 3.30
CA GLU A 36 -0.17 -3.27 2.74
C GLU A 36 0.89 -4.38 2.75
N VAL A 37 0.60 -5.49 3.42
CA VAL A 37 1.49 -6.64 3.52
C VAL A 37 0.76 -7.91 3.10
N HIS A 38 1.39 -8.68 2.21
CA HIS A 38 0.94 -10.02 1.86
C HIS A 38 2.00 -11.05 2.28
N ASP A 39 1.55 -12.05 3.03
CA ASP A 39 2.39 -13.17 3.45
C ASP A 39 2.03 -14.40 2.61
N TYR A 40 2.98 -14.88 1.84
CA TYR A 40 2.83 -16.10 1.06
C TYR A 40 2.98 -17.38 1.91
N GLY A 41 3.50 -17.27 3.15
CA GLY A 41 3.92 -18.44 3.92
C GLY A 41 5.05 -19.17 3.21
N ASN A 42 4.97 -20.52 3.22
CA ASN A 42 5.94 -21.38 2.55
C ASN A 42 5.47 -21.70 1.13
N ILE A 43 6.29 -21.38 0.14
CA ILE A 43 6.03 -21.62 -1.28
C ILE A 43 7.04 -22.64 -1.80
N LYS A 44 6.60 -23.48 -2.74
CA LYS A 44 7.50 -24.40 -3.45
C LYS A 44 8.37 -23.64 -4.44
N TYR A 45 9.62 -24.09 -4.62
CA TYR A 45 10.49 -23.64 -5.69
C TYR A 45 9.80 -23.77 -7.05
N GLY A 46 9.92 -22.74 -7.89
CA GLY A 46 9.26 -22.72 -9.21
C GLY A 46 7.74 -22.60 -9.18
N GLY A 47 7.12 -22.42 -7.99
CA GLY A 47 5.69 -22.17 -7.88
C GLY A 47 5.30 -20.79 -8.43
N GLU A 48 4.02 -20.56 -8.66
CA GLU A 48 3.50 -19.26 -9.16
C GLU A 48 2.79 -18.47 -8.06
N PRO A 49 3.52 -17.71 -7.23
CA PRO A 49 2.91 -16.89 -6.20
C PRO A 49 2.43 -15.60 -6.83
N ASN A 50 1.15 -15.53 -7.06
CA ASN A 50 0.50 -14.29 -7.42
C ASN A 50 -0.22 -13.75 -6.19
N CYS A 51 -0.09 -12.45 -5.90
CA CYS A 51 -0.92 -11.80 -4.93
C CYS A 51 -1.52 -10.52 -5.48
N THR A 52 -2.60 -10.10 -4.83
CA THR A 52 -3.30 -8.88 -5.18
C THR A 52 -3.39 -7.97 -3.97
N PHE A 53 -3.23 -6.68 -4.22
CA PHE A 53 -3.44 -5.61 -3.26
C PHE A 53 -4.59 -4.76 -3.77
N GLU A 54 -5.70 -4.86 -3.08
CA GLU A 54 -6.87 -4.04 -3.33
C GLU A 54 -6.71 -2.68 -2.66
N PHE A 55 -7.04 -1.62 -3.38
CA PHE A 55 -7.05 -0.26 -2.87
C PHE A 55 -8.31 0.48 -3.30
N LYS A 56 -8.63 1.55 -2.59
CA LYS A 56 -9.75 2.44 -2.89
C LYS A 56 -9.24 3.87 -3.02
N ASN A 57 -9.80 4.60 -3.98
CA ASN A 57 -9.67 6.04 -3.99
C ASN A 57 -10.66 6.65 -3.00
N THR A 58 -10.18 7.01 -1.81
CA THR A 58 -10.99 7.65 -0.76
C THR A 58 -10.99 9.17 -0.85
N GLY A 59 -10.32 9.73 -1.87
CA GLY A 59 -10.33 11.16 -2.18
C GLY A 59 -11.56 11.58 -2.99
N ASN A 60 -11.58 12.83 -3.39
CA ASN A 60 -12.66 13.44 -4.18
C ASN A 60 -12.26 13.83 -5.61
N GLU A 61 -11.06 13.45 -6.03
CA GLU A 61 -10.54 13.61 -7.38
C GLU A 61 -10.03 12.27 -7.94
N PRO A 62 -9.91 12.11 -9.28
CA PRO A 62 -9.40 10.88 -9.87
C PRO A 62 -7.98 10.56 -9.40
N LEU A 63 -7.76 9.32 -8.95
CA LEU A 63 -6.46 8.79 -8.56
C LEU A 63 -5.78 8.17 -9.78
N ILE A 64 -4.54 8.56 -10.03
CA ILE A 64 -3.70 8.03 -11.10
C ILE A 64 -2.47 7.37 -10.48
N ILE A 65 -2.24 6.11 -10.80
CA ILE A 65 -0.98 5.44 -10.48
C ILE A 65 -0.02 5.69 -11.64
N THR A 66 1.01 6.48 -11.39
CA THR A 66 1.99 6.87 -12.40
C THR A 66 3.07 5.82 -12.58
N ASN A 67 3.40 5.10 -11.50
CA ASN A 67 4.40 4.04 -11.53
C ASN A 67 4.15 3.03 -10.39
N ALA A 68 4.61 1.78 -10.61
CA ALA A 68 4.76 0.79 -9.55
C ALA A 68 6.06 0.02 -9.79
N LYS A 69 6.97 0.05 -8.82
CA LYS A 69 8.32 -0.49 -8.95
C LYS A 69 8.65 -1.46 -7.82
N GLY A 70 8.97 -2.71 -8.18
CA GLY A 70 9.51 -3.68 -7.23
C GLY A 70 10.92 -3.32 -6.76
N SER A 71 11.25 -3.67 -5.52
CA SER A 71 12.58 -3.46 -4.93
C SER A 71 13.69 -4.28 -5.59
N CYS A 72 13.33 -5.25 -6.44
CA CYS A 72 14.24 -6.03 -7.28
C CYS A 72 13.52 -6.45 -8.57
N GLY A 73 14.28 -6.89 -9.59
CA GLY A 73 13.70 -7.49 -10.81
C GLY A 73 12.93 -8.80 -10.58
N CYS A 74 13.01 -9.37 -9.38
CA CYS A 74 12.28 -10.56 -8.98
C CYS A 74 10.82 -10.28 -8.52
N THR A 75 10.44 -9.02 -8.42
CA THR A 75 9.11 -8.58 -8.00
C THR A 75 8.52 -7.68 -9.08
N VAL A 76 7.54 -8.21 -9.79
CA VAL A 76 6.94 -7.53 -10.95
C VAL A 76 5.50 -7.13 -10.63
N PRO A 77 5.23 -5.83 -10.42
CA PRO A 77 3.88 -5.32 -10.25
C PRO A 77 3.19 -5.07 -11.59
N ASP A 78 1.87 -5.25 -11.59
CA ASP A 78 0.96 -4.79 -12.63
C ASP A 78 -0.19 -4.01 -11.99
N TRP A 79 -0.56 -2.86 -12.58
CA TRP A 79 -1.52 -1.92 -12.01
C TRP A 79 -2.41 -1.29 -13.06
N PRO A 80 -3.60 -0.77 -12.67
CA PRO A 80 -4.49 -0.04 -13.57
C PRO A 80 -3.80 1.18 -14.17
N LYS A 81 -3.91 1.36 -15.48
CA LYS A 81 -3.36 2.53 -16.20
C LYS A 81 -4.38 3.66 -16.32
N GLU A 82 -5.66 3.33 -16.20
CA GLU A 82 -6.76 4.28 -16.23
C GLU A 82 -6.94 4.98 -14.88
N PRO A 83 -7.39 6.24 -14.87
CA PRO A 83 -7.70 6.94 -13.64
C PRO A 83 -8.80 6.23 -12.84
N ILE A 84 -8.62 6.11 -11.54
CA ILE A 84 -9.57 5.51 -10.60
C ILE A 84 -10.48 6.63 -10.06
N ALA A 85 -11.76 6.57 -10.37
CA ALA A 85 -12.73 7.58 -9.93
C ALA A 85 -12.84 7.66 -8.40
N PRO A 86 -13.27 8.79 -7.83
CA PRO A 86 -13.58 8.92 -6.42
C PRO A 86 -14.50 7.81 -5.92
N GLY A 87 -14.15 7.16 -4.83
CA GLY A 87 -14.90 6.04 -4.25
C GLY A 87 -14.72 4.68 -4.94
N ALA A 88 -14.11 4.63 -6.12
CA ALA A 88 -13.86 3.39 -6.84
C ALA A 88 -12.66 2.62 -6.27
N THR A 89 -12.61 1.32 -6.55
CA THR A 89 -11.53 0.41 -6.16
C THR A 89 -10.66 0.05 -7.36
N GLY A 90 -9.40 -0.27 -7.08
CA GLY A 90 -8.46 -0.82 -8.04
C GLY A 90 -7.66 -1.95 -7.43
N VAL A 91 -6.91 -2.66 -8.25
CA VAL A 91 -6.10 -3.81 -7.83
C VAL A 91 -4.70 -3.70 -8.41
N ILE A 92 -3.70 -3.85 -7.57
CA ILE A 92 -2.31 -4.07 -7.99
C ILE A 92 -2.02 -5.55 -7.86
N LYS A 93 -1.62 -6.18 -8.96
CA LYS A 93 -1.18 -7.57 -8.99
C LYS A 93 0.33 -7.60 -8.83
N VAL A 94 0.85 -8.51 -8.01
CA VAL A 94 2.30 -8.66 -7.82
C VAL A 94 2.67 -10.11 -8.06
N LYS A 95 3.64 -10.33 -8.95
CA LYS A 95 4.25 -11.64 -9.21
C LYS A 95 5.67 -11.64 -8.65
N TYR A 96 6.04 -12.72 -7.96
CA TYR A 96 7.38 -12.94 -7.44
C TYR A 96 8.06 -14.09 -8.17
N ASP A 97 9.36 -13.98 -8.44
CA ASP A 97 10.17 -15.05 -9.05
C ASP A 97 10.60 -16.07 -7.98
N THR A 98 9.94 -17.22 -7.96
CA THR A 98 10.18 -18.31 -7.01
C THR A 98 11.29 -19.27 -7.41
N ASN A 99 12.03 -19.01 -8.49
CA ASN A 99 13.26 -19.72 -8.80
C ASN A 99 14.44 -19.25 -7.92
N ARG A 100 14.13 -18.58 -6.82
CA ARG A 100 15.06 -18.05 -5.81
C ARG A 100 14.70 -18.63 -4.46
N PRO A 101 15.34 -19.72 -4.01
CA PRO A 101 15.06 -20.29 -2.68
C PRO A 101 15.47 -19.33 -1.57
N GLY A 102 14.78 -19.43 -0.44
CA GLY A 102 15.02 -18.63 0.75
C GLY A 102 13.95 -17.58 1.03
N PRO A 103 14.21 -16.67 1.98
CA PRO A 103 13.22 -15.75 2.50
C PRO A 103 12.81 -14.67 1.49
N ILE A 104 11.51 -14.42 1.40
CA ILE A 104 10.91 -13.33 0.66
C ILE A 104 10.70 -12.16 1.61
N ASN A 105 11.33 -11.03 1.34
CA ASN A 105 11.07 -9.74 2.01
C ASN A 105 11.30 -8.64 0.97
N LYS A 106 10.26 -8.35 0.20
CA LYS A 106 10.33 -7.41 -0.91
C LYS A 106 9.24 -6.35 -0.79
N SER A 107 9.49 -5.20 -1.38
CA SER A 107 8.55 -4.10 -1.43
C SER A 107 8.24 -3.69 -2.87
N VAL A 108 7.08 -3.09 -3.05
CA VAL A 108 6.69 -2.38 -4.26
C VAL A 108 6.38 -0.94 -3.87
N THR A 109 7.09 0.00 -4.48
CA THR A 109 6.82 1.43 -4.35
C THR A 109 5.83 1.84 -5.42
N ILE A 110 4.76 2.50 -5.01
CA ILE A 110 3.66 2.94 -5.86
C ILE A 110 3.64 4.45 -5.84
N SER A 111 3.92 5.05 -7.00
CA SER A 111 3.89 6.49 -7.21
C SER A 111 2.54 6.90 -7.77
N THR A 112 1.95 7.96 -7.22
CA THR A 112 0.61 8.41 -7.59
C THR A 112 0.58 9.93 -7.80
N ASN A 113 -0.58 10.45 -8.21
CA ASN A 113 -0.85 11.89 -8.25
C ASN A 113 -1.35 12.46 -6.90
N VAL A 114 -1.24 11.70 -5.80
CA VAL A 114 -1.56 12.19 -4.45
C VAL A 114 -0.51 13.21 -4.03
N THR A 115 -0.91 14.46 -3.82
CA THR A 115 0.01 15.52 -3.41
C THR A 115 0.15 15.56 -1.88
N THR A 116 1.38 15.78 -1.40
CA THR A 116 1.70 15.97 0.03
C THR A 116 1.92 17.42 0.39
N GLY A 117 2.05 18.29 -0.61
CA GLY A 117 2.31 19.72 -0.43
C GLY A 117 3.03 20.30 -1.62
N LYS A 118 3.81 21.34 -1.34
CA LYS A 118 4.71 21.99 -2.32
C LYS A 118 6.11 22.05 -1.75
N ASP A 119 7.09 21.94 -2.64
CA ASP A 119 8.50 22.16 -2.31
C ASP A 119 8.81 23.66 -2.14
N ALA A 120 10.07 23.99 -1.87
CA ALA A 120 10.53 25.38 -1.68
C ALA A 120 10.42 26.22 -2.96
N GLU A 121 10.41 25.57 -4.11
CA GLU A 121 10.26 26.17 -5.44
C GLU A 121 8.80 26.30 -5.88
N GLY A 122 7.84 25.78 -5.08
CA GLY A 122 6.40 25.85 -5.33
C GLY A 122 5.85 24.73 -6.21
N ASN A 123 6.63 23.69 -6.55
CA ASN A 123 6.18 22.52 -7.28
C ASN A 123 5.43 21.55 -6.35
N ASN A 124 4.48 20.80 -6.90
CA ASN A 124 3.80 19.78 -6.11
C ASN A 124 4.75 18.64 -5.73
N THR A 125 4.71 18.27 -4.46
CA THR A 125 5.31 17.03 -3.95
C THR A 125 4.29 15.92 -3.91
N TYR A 126 4.70 14.69 -4.24
CA TYR A 126 3.81 13.55 -4.38
C TYR A 126 4.14 12.49 -3.34
N GLN A 127 3.11 11.76 -2.92
CA GLN A 127 3.27 10.66 -1.97
C GLN A 127 3.51 9.35 -2.71
N ASP A 128 4.59 8.65 -2.31
CA ASP A 128 4.77 7.25 -2.62
C ASP A 128 4.17 6.37 -1.51
N THR A 129 3.48 5.31 -1.90
CA THR A 129 2.98 4.30 -0.98
C THR A 129 3.75 3.00 -1.18
N VAL A 130 4.07 2.29 -0.10
CA VAL A 130 4.88 1.07 -0.16
C VAL A 130 4.07 -0.11 0.35
N ILE A 131 3.84 -1.09 -0.52
CA ILE A 131 3.29 -2.40 -0.16
C ILE A 131 4.42 -3.43 -0.08
N ARG A 132 4.21 -4.51 0.69
CA ARG A 132 5.24 -5.51 0.97
C ARG A 132 4.73 -6.92 0.73
N ILE A 133 5.64 -7.78 0.27
CA ILE A 133 5.43 -9.22 0.21
C ILE A 133 6.48 -9.91 1.08
N LYS A 134 6.07 -10.94 1.79
CA LYS A 134 6.94 -11.78 2.62
C LYS A 134 6.57 -13.25 2.49
N GLY A 135 7.47 -14.13 2.92
CA GLY A 135 7.29 -15.58 2.87
C GLY A 135 8.63 -16.29 2.76
N GLU A 136 8.60 -17.56 2.42
CA GLU A 136 9.77 -18.42 2.25
C GLU A 136 9.60 -19.27 1.01
N VAL A 137 10.60 -19.29 0.12
CA VAL A 137 10.66 -20.23 -1.01
C VAL A 137 11.47 -21.44 -0.58
N GLY A 138 10.88 -22.61 -0.67
CA GLY A 138 11.54 -23.88 -0.38
C GLY A 138 12.80 -24.12 -1.23
N PRO A 139 13.61 -25.12 -0.87
CA PRO A 139 14.83 -25.44 -1.59
C PRO A 139 14.53 -25.80 -3.05
N ALA A 140 15.49 -25.50 -3.93
CA ALA A 140 15.46 -26.02 -5.29
C ALA A 140 15.48 -27.58 -5.25
N PRO A 141 14.78 -28.25 -6.16
CA PRO A 141 14.90 -29.69 -6.27
C PRO A 141 16.35 -30.06 -6.54
N GLU A 142 16.87 -31.04 -5.80
CA GLU A 142 18.19 -31.54 -6.07
C GLU A 142 18.24 -32.01 -7.55
N SER A 143 19.12 -31.41 -8.34
CA SER A 143 19.42 -31.91 -9.67
C SER A 143 20.00 -33.29 -9.45
N GLY A 144 19.22 -34.33 -9.83
CA GLY A 144 19.61 -35.71 -9.59
C GLY A 144 21.03 -35.92 -10.09
N THR A 145 21.94 -36.18 -9.19
CA THR A 145 23.23 -36.76 -9.52
C THR A 145 22.92 -38.02 -10.32
N PRO A 146 23.46 -38.19 -11.55
CA PRO A 146 23.37 -39.46 -12.24
C PRO A 146 23.89 -40.51 -11.28
N LEU A 147 23.07 -41.47 -10.90
CA LEU A 147 23.54 -42.64 -10.19
C LEU A 147 24.60 -43.27 -11.12
N ASN A 148 25.88 -43.07 -10.79
CA ASN A 148 26.94 -43.86 -11.35
C ASN A 148 26.65 -45.32 -10.96
N ASN A 149 26.03 -46.02 -11.90
CA ASN A 149 25.90 -47.45 -11.83
C ASN A 149 27.31 -48.03 -12.08
N THR A 150 28.17 -47.90 -11.06
CA THR A 150 29.44 -48.60 -11.05
C THR A 150 29.11 -50.06 -10.77
N GLY A 151 28.83 -50.75 -11.85
CA GLY A 151 28.83 -52.20 -11.83
C GLY A 151 30.17 -52.67 -11.32
N ALA A 152 30.19 -53.28 -10.14
CA ALA A 152 31.36 -53.93 -9.61
C ALA A 152 31.80 -55.02 -10.59
N PRO A 153 33.11 -55.16 -10.94
CA PRO A 153 33.57 -56.28 -11.73
C PRO A 153 33.47 -57.52 -10.86
N THR A 154 32.70 -58.50 -11.33
CA THR A 154 32.77 -59.89 -10.81
C THR A 154 34.08 -60.50 -11.27
N ASN A 155 35.02 -60.64 -10.33
CA ASN A 155 36.18 -61.52 -10.58
C ASN A 155 35.74 -62.96 -10.48
N ASN A 156 35.97 -63.67 -11.60
CA ASN A 156 35.99 -65.12 -11.67
C ASN A 156 37.45 -65.56 -11.61
#